data_1af6353a4d577cb629d231aaba1321be
#
_entry.id   1af6353a4d577cb629d231aaba1321be
#
_cell.length_a   1.000
_cell.length_b   1.000
_cell.length_c   1.000
_cell.angle_alpha   90.00
_cell.angle_beta   90.00
_cell.angle_gamma   90.00
#
_symmetry.space_group_name_H-M   'P 1'
#
loop_
_entity.id
_entity.type
_entity.pdbx_description
1 polymer ?
#
loop_
_entity_poly.entity_id
_entity_poly.type
_entity_poly.pdbx_seq_one_letter_code
_entity_poly.pdbx_strand_id
1 'polypeptide(L)'
;MPYRVVITKPGSPSVLDIQDIEIPIPEKNEVCIRVHFAGINFADTLMRMGFYQPRPPFPFTPGYEVSGVIHALGSDVEGFQVGQRVVGMMRTGGQATHVVTEVNRVIPIPDEMTLEAAASTPVTYITAHHMLHHLGNLKPTDSVLIHGGGGGVGTAALQLCKWAGVANVWSTASSAKADIIQSYGATAIDRHKEDFVELIKKATGGKGVDHILDPIGGEHLKRSLSVLAHGGKLYTYGMSSAAPSSKRSLLKAFFAFRKRPRFDPMKMMSRNQGVFGVHMGTWPDEDVMTEQMERIVNGIKEGVLTPIIDSVFDARDVAKAHQYIHDGKNIGKVLLSFEE
;
A
#
# COMPACT_ATOMS: atom_id res chain seq x y z
N MET A 1 -11.55 -5.22 27.02
CA MET A 1 -11.43 -3.74 27.25
C MET A 1 -10.86 -3.12 25.98
N PRO A 2 -11.29 -1.89 25.62
CA PRO A 2 -10.73 -1.21 24.44
C PRO A 2 -9.21 -1.00 24.59
N TYR A 3 -8.47 -1.21 23.49
CA TYR A 3 -7.02 -1.09 23.48
C TYR A 3 -6.52 -0.61 22.12
N ARG A 4 -5.27 -0.20 22.06
CA ARG A 4 -4.56 0.22 20.84
C ARG A 4 -3.15 -0.35 20.80
N VAL A 5 -2.62 -0.50 19.59
CA VAL A 5 -1.20 -0.75 19.37
C VAL A 5 -0.43 0.56 19.43
N VAL A 6 0.70 0.57 20.11
CA VAL A 6 1.55 1.76 20.25
C VAL A 6 2.98 1.45 19.83
N ILE A 7 3.55 2.28 18.99
CA ILE A 7 4.99 2.32 18.73
C ILE A 7 5.61 3.23 19.79
N THR A 8 6.29 2.66 20.79
CA THR A 8 6.81 3.41 21.93
C THR A 8 8.07 4.22 21.61
N LYS A 9 8.91 3.71 20.71
CA LYS A 9 10.18 4.32 20.25
C LYS A 9 10.60 3.70 18.91
N PRO A 10 11.57 4.30 18.18
CA PRO A 10 12.08 3.69 16.96
C PRO A 10 12.79 2.35 17.24
N GLY A 11 12.44 1.27 16.52
CA GLY A 11 13.10 -0.01 16.78
C GLY A 11 12.62 -1.20 15.96
N SER A 12 13.00 -2.40 16.46
CA SER A 12 12.53 -3.71 15.99
C SER A 12 11.06 -3.93 16.38
N PRO A 13 10.39 -5.01 15.94
CA PRO A 13 9.01 -5.29 16.34
C PRO A 13 8.74 -5.30 17.87
N SER A 14 9.76 -5.54 18.68
CA SER A 14 9.66 -5.54 20.17
C SER A 14 9.35 -4.17 20.80
N VAL A 15 9.33 -3.08 20.03
CA VAL A 15 8.92 -1.74 20.52
C VAL A 15 7.43 -1.49 20.38
N LEU A 16 6.70 -2.44 19.80
CA LEU A 16 5.24 -2.42 19.74
C LEU A 16 4.68 -2.88 21.09
N ASP A 17 3.72 -2.12 21.58
CA ASP A 17 3.08 -2.32 22.88
C ASP A 17 1.56 -2.25 22.73
N ILE A 18 0.84 -2.87 23.64
CA ILE A 18 -0.62 -2.82 23.71
C ILE A 18 -0.99 -1.97 24.92
N GLN A 19 -1.81 -0.96 24.71
CA GLN A 19 -2.25 -0.04 25.74
C GLN A 19 -3.76 0.07 25.77
N ASP A 20 -4.34 -0.04 26.95
CA ASP A 20 -5.77 0.22 27.16
C ASP A 20 -6.11 1.67 26.85
N ILE A 21 -7.31 1.90 26.34
CA ILE A 21 -7.84 3.22 26.02
C ILE A 21 -9.28 3.35 26.49
N GLU A 22 -9.75 4.57 26.65
CA GLU A 22 -11.18 4.87 26.65
C GLU A 22 -11.69 4.91 25.21
N ILE A 23 -12.97 4.60 24.99
CA ILE A 23 -13.59 4.73 23.67
C ILE A 23 -13.61 6.21 23.31
N PRO A 24 -13.00 6.59 22.18
CA PRO A 24 -12.96 7.99 21.77
C PRO A 24 -14.36 8.48 21.35
N ILE A 25 -14.67 9.72 21.71
CA ILE A 25 -15.92 10.37 21.34
C ILE A 25 -15.68 11.19 20.06
N PRO A 26 -16.47 10.97 18.98
CA PRO A 26 -16.31 11.71 17.75
C PRO A 26 -16.71 13.17 17.91
N GLU A 27 -15.96 14.09 17.28
CA GLU A 27 -16.31 15.48 17.13
C GLU A 27 -17.44 15.67 16.08
N LYS A 28 -17.88 16.91 15.83
CA LYS A 28 -19.07 17.22 15.01
C LYS A 28 -19.12 16.51 13.65
N ASN A 29 -18.02 16.52 12.90
CA ASN A 29 -17.92 15.94 11.55
C ASN A 29 -17.16 14.61 11.52
N GLU A 30 -17.10 13.90 12.65
CA GLU A 30 -16.34 12.68 12.78
C GLU A 30 -17.22 11.47 13.04
N VAL A 31 -16.67 10.31 12.73
CA VAL A 31 -17.29 9.00 12.95
C VAL A 31 -16.37 8.19 13.86
N CYS A 32 -16.93 7.62 14.92
CA CYS A 32 -16.25 6.58 15.70
C CYS A 32 -16.56 5.22 15.11
N ILE A 33 -15.54 4.46 14.72
CA ILE A 33 -15.66 3.11 14.17
C ILE A 33 -15.18 2.11 15.22
N ARG A 34 -16.02 1.11 15.54
CA ARG A 34 -15.57 -0.10 16.21
C ARG A 34 -14.88 -0.97 15.17
N VAL A 35 -13.58 -1.12 15.31
CA VAL A 35 -12.73 -1.81 14.35
C VAL A 35 -12.86 -3.32 14.50
N HIS A 36 -13.05 -4.01 13.40
CA HIS A 36 -12.94 -5.46 13.29
C HIS A 36 -11.56 -5.84 12.71
N PHE A 37 -11.16 -5.17 11.63
CA PHE A 37 -9.87 -5.40 10.99
C PHE A 37 -9.14 -4.10 10.68
N ALA A 38 -7.82 -4.11 10.85
CA ALA A 38 -6.92 -3.04 10.41
C ALA A 38 -5.86 -3.59 9.46
N GLY A 39 -5.64 -2.90 8.35
CA GLY A 39 -4.61 -3.26 7.39
C GLY A 39 -3.21 -2.88 7.88
N ILE A 40 -2.23 -3.81 7.76
CA ILE A 40 -0.82 -3.48 7.97
C ILE A 40 -0.15 -3.20 6.62
N ASN A 41 0.63 -2.14 6.55
CA ASN A 41 1.39 -1.72 5.40
C ASN A 41 2.90 -1.74 5.68
N PHE A 42 3.72 -1.88 4.65
CA PHE A 42 5.18 -1.77 4.83
C PHE A 42 5.57 -0.39 5.39
N ALA A 43 4.77 0.65 5.10
CA ALA A 43 4.91 1.98 5.68
C ALA A 43 4.87 1.97 7.22
N ASP A 44 4.00 1.16 7.85
CA ASP A 44 3.92 1.02 9.30
C ASP A 44 5.24 0.47 9.87
N THR A 45 5.89 -0.46 9.15
CA THR A 45 7.21 -0.99 9.54
C THR A 45 8.30 0.08 9.44
N LEU A 46 8.26 0.94 8.41
CA LEU A 46 9.19 2.07 8.26
C LEU A 46 8.93 3.16 9.30
N MET A 47 7.67 3.45 9.64
CA MET A 47 7.31 4.34 10.75
C MET A 47 7.86 3.83 12.07
N ARG A 48 7.66 2.55 12.39
CA ARG A 48 8.21 1.92 13.59
C ARG A 48 9.72 2.04 13.65
N MET A 49 10.40 1.95 12.52
CA MET A 49 11.87 2.11 12.46
C MET A 49 12.31 3.58 12.47
N GLY A 50 11.39 4.54 12.36
CA GLY A 50 11.68 5.97 12.30
C GLY A 50 12.25 6.42 10.96
N PHE A 51 12.01 5.67 9.86
CA PHE A 51 12.48 5.97 8.51
C PHE A 51 11.40 6.52 7.59
N TYR A 52 10.18 6.72 8.08
CA TYR A 52 9.05 7.22 7.31
C TYR A 52 8.60 8.60 7.80
N GLN A 53 8.28 9.48 6.86
CA GLN A 53 7.78 10.83 7.12
C GLN A 53 6.65 11.19 6.13
N PRO A 54 5.66 11.98 6.50
CA PRO A 54 5.45 12.47 7.87
C PRO A 54 4.94 11.37 8.82
N ARG A 55 5.27 11.47 10.10
CA ARG A 55 4.73 10.63 11.18
C ARG A 55 4.58 11.45 12.45
N PRO A 56 3.69 11.05 13.38
CA PRO A 56 3.63 11.65 14.71
C PRO A 56 4.93 11.44 15.50
N PRO A 57 5.18 12.26 16.54
CA PRO A 57 6.21 11.97 17.51
C PRO A 57 5.91 10.65 18.25
N PHE A 58 6.95 9.96 18.72
CA PHE A 58 6.77 8.79 19.57
C PHE A 58 6.37 9.20 20.99
N PRO A 59 5.51 8.44 21.69
CA PRO A 59 4.79 7.25 21.24
C PRO A 59 3.57 7.60 20.38
N PHE A 60 3.17 6.70 19.43
CA PHE A 60 1.95 6.87 18.64
C PHE A 60 1.37 5.54 18.17
N THR A 61 0.09 5.53 17.79
CA THR A 61 -0.61 4.39 17.21
C THR A 61 -0.49 4.42 15.68
N PRO A 62 0.03 3.37 15.02
CA PRO A 62 0.10 3.29 13.55
C PRO A 62 -1.24 2.89 12.94
N GLY A 63 -1.26 2.70 11.60
CA GLY A 63 -2.39 2.22 10.84
C GLY A 63 -3.10 3.32 10.04
N TYR A 64 -3.35 3.01 8.77
CA TYR A 64 -3.92 3.95 7.80
C TYR A 64 -5.35 3.59 7.39
N GLU A 65 -5.78 2.36 7.66
CA GLU A 65 -7.03 1.81 7.15
C GLU A 65 -7.62 0.78 8.11
N VAL A 66 -8.94 0.85 8.24
CA VAL A 66 -9.71 -0.07 9.09
C VAL A 66 -11.01 -0.43 8.41
N SER A 67 -11.58 -1.56 8.78
CA SER A 67 -12.97 -1.90 8.53
C SER A 67 -13.67 -2.27 9.85
N GLY A 68 -14.94 -2.01 9.89
CA GLY A 68 -15.74 -2.29 11.07
C GLY A 68 -17.16 -1.75 10.96
N VAL A 69 -17.74 -1.42 12.09
CA VAL A 69 -19.08 -0.84 12.16
C VAL A 69 -19.04 0.50 12.88
N ILE A 70 -19.89 1.41 12.47
CA ILE A 70 -20.04 2.70 13.12
C ILE A 70 -20.52 2.48 14.56
N HIS A 71 -19.75 2.96 15.52
CA HIS A 71 -20.05 2.92 16.96
C HIS A 71 -20.79 4.18 17.41
N ALA A 72 -20.37 5.35 16.94
CA ALA A 72 -20.98 6.64 17.25
C ALA A 72 -20.75 7.64 16.11
N LEU A 73 -21.63 8.63 16.03
CA LEU A 73 -21.60 9.72 15.04
C LEU A 73 -21.47 11.06 15.74
N GLY A 74 -20.70 11.96 15.15
CA GLY A 74 -20.71 13.37 15.51
C GLY A 74 -22.02 14.05 15.13
N SER A 75 -22.32 15.19 15.76
CA SER A 75 -23.64 15.87 15.66
C SER A 75 -24.00 16.31 14.24
N ASP A 76 -23.02 16.57 13.39
CA ASP A 76 -23.20 17.15 12.06
C ASP A 76 -23.00 16.09 10.94
N VAL A 77 -22.87 14.81 11.31
CA VAL A 77 -22.73 13.70 10.36
C VAL A 77 -24.09 13.28 9.83
N GLU A 78 -24.25 13.38 8.50
CA GLU A 78 -25.44 12.93 7.78
C GLU A 78 -25.12 11.73 6.86
N GLY A 79 -26.13 10.94 6.49
CA GLY A 79 -26.03 9.83 5.55
C GLY A 79 -25.44 8.54 6.11
N PHE A 80 -25.11 8.49 7.39
CA PHE A 80 -24.61 7.31 8.10
C PHE A 80 -25.49 6.95 9.29
N GLN A 81 -25.39 5.69 9.73
CA GLN A 81 -26.10 5.20 10.93
C GLN A 81 -25.21 4.31 11.80
N VAL A 82 -25.48 4.30 13.11
CA VAL A 82 -24.80 3.40 14.05
C VAL A 82 -25.07 1.94 13.64
N GLY A 83 -24.04 1.10 13.70
CA GLY A 83 -24.09 -0.28 13.24
C GLY A 83 -23.83 -0.48 11.75
N GLN A 84 -23.76 0.57 10.94
CA GLN A 84 -23.45 0.48 9.52
C GLN A 84 -22.02 -0.03 9.30
N ARG A 85 -21.85 -0.95 8.36
CA ARG A 85 -20.56 -1.51 7.95
C ARG A 85 -19.82 -0.51 7.08
N VAL A 86 -18.56 -0.21 7.44
CA VAL A 86 -17.77 0.81 6.77
C VAL A 86 -16.30 0.40 6.65
N VAL A 87 -15.63 1.03 5.70
CA VAL A 87 -14.18 1.15 5.66
C VAL A 87 -13.80 2.60 5.99
N GLY A 88 -12.83 2.78 6.87
CA GLY A 88 -12.32 4.08 7.26
C GLY A 88 -10.84 4.24 6.89
N MET A 89 -10.49 5.42 6.42
CA MET A 89 -9.11 5.81 6.13
C MET A 89 -8.65 6.86 7.12
N MET A 90 -7.37 6.83 7.49
CA MET A 90 -6.79 7.81 8.41
C MET A 90 -5.30 8.00 8.14
N ARG A 91 -4.74 9.09 8.66
CA ARG A 91 -3.30 9.33 8.50
C ARG A 91 -2.46 8.50 9.47
N THR A 92 -3.06 8.09 10.59
CA THR A 92 -2.48 7.26 11.66
C THR A 92 -3.58 6.89 12.65
N GLY A 93 -3.34 5.94 13.54
CA GLY A 93 -4.28 5.61 14.62
C GLY A 93 -5.17 4.38 14.33
N GLY A 94 -5.12 3.81 13.13
CA GLY A 94 -6.02 2.73 12.72
C GLY A 94 -5.84 1.42 13.48
N GLN A 95 -4.69 1.19 14.11
CA GLN A 95 -4.46 -0.05 14.85
C GLN A 95 -4.97 0.08 16.30
N ALA A 96 -6.30 0.19 16.47
CA ALA A 96 -7.00 0.27 17.74
C ALA A 96 -8.39 -0.35 17.63
N THR A 97 -8.98 -0.76 18.75
CA THR A 97 -10.35 -1.32 18.81
C THR A 97 -11.42 -0.31 18.40
N HIS A 98 -11.18 0.97 18.69
CA HIS A 98 -12.05 2.08 18.32
C HIS A 98 -11.20 3.23 17.79
N VAL A 99 -11.64 3.80 16.68
CA VAL A 99 -10.94 4.92 16.01
C VAL A 99 -11.94 6.00 15.63
N VAL A 100 -11.48 7.24 15.65
CA VAL A 100 -12.23 8.39 15.15
C VAL A 100 -11.57 8.90 13.88
N THR A 101 -12.37 9.18 12.87
CA THR A 101 -11.93 9.79 11.61
C THR A 101 -12.99 10.72 11.04
N GLU A 102 -12.58 11.65 10.19
CA GLU A 102 -13.50 12.56 9.49
C GLU A 102 -14.44 11.79 8.58
N VAL A 103 -15.71 12.21 8.50
CA VAL A 103 -16.77 11.52 7.76
C VAL A 103 -16.46 11.34 6.27
N ASN A 104 -15.76 12.30 5.64
CA ASN A 104 -15.32 12.24 4.25
C ASN A 104 -14.26 11.15 3.96
N ARG A 105 -13.74 10.52 5.00
CA ARG A 105 -12.79 9.38 4.92
C ARG A 105 -13.45 8.04 5.23
N VAL A 106 -14.77 8.03 5.34
CA VAL A 106 -15.54 6.83 5.66
C VAL A 106 -16.43 6.48 4.49
N ILE A 107 -16.34 5.24 4.04
CA ILE A 107 -17.11 4.75 2.88
C ILE A 107 -17.94 3.54 3.32
N PRO A 108 -19.25 3.54 3.08
CA PRO A 108 -20.09 2.36 3.27
C PRO A 108 -19.60 1.21 2.40
N ILE A 109 -19.58 0.02 2.93
CA ILE A 109 -19.21 -1.18 2.15
C ILE A 109 -20.45 -1.98 1.78
N PRO A 110 -20.49 -2.56 0.56
CA PRO A 110 -21.59 -3.42 0.13
C PRO A 110 -21.74 -4.65 1.04
N ASP A 111 -22.96 -5.19 1.14
CA ASP A 111 -23.23 -6.36 1.98
C ASP A 111 -22.43 -7.60 1.54
N GLU A 112 -22.14 -7.72 0.26
CA GLU A 112 -21.35 -8.81 -0.33
C GLU A 112 -19.85 -8.71 -0.03
N MET A 113 -19.35 -7.54 0.36
CA MET A 113 -17.94 -7.31 0.69
C MET A 113 -17.69 -7.69 2.14
N THR A 114 -16.72 -8.57 2.39
CA THR A 114 -16.33 -8.91 3.77
C THR A 114 -15.54 -7.75 4.42
N LEU A 115 -15.52 -7.70 5.75
CA LEU A 115 -14.76 -6.68 6.48
C LEU A 115 -13.25 -6.83 6.24
N GLU A 116 -12.74 -8.06 6.09
CA GLU A 116 -11.35 -8.31 5.73
C GLU A 116 -11.00 -7.73 4.35
N ALA A 117 -11.86 -7.96 3.35
CA ALA A 117 -11.67 -7.39 2.02
C ALA A 117 -11.67 -5.86 2.09
N ALA A 118 -12.58 -5.27 2.86
CA ALA A 118 -12.66 -3.83 3.06
C ALA A 118 -11.39 -3.26 3.71
N ALA A 119 -10.87 -3.88 4.80
CA ALA A 119 -9.64 -3.44 5.46
C ALA A 119 -8.38 -3.62 4.61
N SER A 120 -8.42 -4.47 3.58
CA SER A 120 -7.27 -4.76 2.70
C SER A 120 -7.19 -3.83 1.49
N THR A 121 -8.22 -3.02 1.25
CA THR A 121 -8.42 -2.32 -0.02
C THR A 121 -7.81 -0.92 -0.08
N PRO A 122 -8.03 0.02 0.86
CA PRO A 122 -7.75 1.43 0.63
C PRO A 122 -6.31 1.73 0.23
N VAL A 123 -5.36 1.43 1.10
CA VAL A 123 -3.95 1.81 0.85
C VAL A 123 -3.40 1.13 -0.39
N THR A 124 -3.71 -0.15 -0.59
CA THR A 124 -3.11 -0.94 -1.68
C THR A 124 -3.69 -0.57 -3.03
N TYR A 125 -5.01 -0.55 -3.13
CA TYR A 125 -5.68 -0.29 -4.42
C TYR A 125 -5.67 1.18 -4.80
N ILE A 126 -5.88 2.13 -3.85
CA ILE A 126 -5.78 3.56 -4.16
C ILE A 126 -4.37 3.90 -4.64
N THR A 127 -3.32 3.38 -3.96
CA THR A 127 -1.94 3.63 -4.38
C THR A 127 -1.68 3.10 -5.81
N ALA A 128 -2.11 1.88 -6.11
CA ALA A 128 -1.94 1.29 -7.44
C ALA A 128 -2.78 2.04 -8.50
N HIS A 129 -4.04 2.34 -8.20
CA HIS A 129 -4.95 3.06 -9.09
C HIS A 129 -4.45 4.48 -9.36
N HIS A 130 -3.98 5.18 -8.34
CA HIS A 130 -3.43 6.52 -8.48
C HIS A 130 -2.22 6.55 -9.42
N MET A 131 -1.30 5.59 -9.29
CA MET A 131 -0.14 5.49 -10.18
C MET A 131 -0.52 5.13 -11.61
N LEU A 132 -1.35 4.11 -11.78
CA LEU A 132 -1.64 3.57 -13.12
C LEU A 132 -2.69 4.39 -13.87
N HIS A 133 -3.79 4.79 -13.21
CA HIS A 133 -4.90 5.45 -13.87
C HIS A 133 -4.85 6.97 -13.72
N HIS A 134 -4.70 7.52 -12.52
CA HIS A 134 -4.75 8.97 -12.31
C HIS A 134 -3.51 9.68 -12.89
N LEU A 135 -2.31 9.27 -12.48
CA LEU A 135 -1.05 9.83 -13.01
C LEU A 135 -0.64 9.18 -14.34
N GLY A 136 -0.93 7.90 -14.48
CA GLY A 136 -0.49 7.06 -15.58
C GLY A 136 -1.28 7.26 -16.86
N ASN A 137 -2.61 7.39 -16.74
CA ASN A 137 -3.53 7.27 -17.87
C ASN A 137 -3.29 5.98 -18.66
N LEU A 138 -3.24 4.86 -17.91
CA LEU A 138 -2.94 3.52 -18.41
C LEU A 138 -3.87 3.12 -19.55
N LYS A 139 -3.29 2.58 -20.62
CA LYS A 139 -4.00 2.11 -21.82
C LYS A 139 -3.76 0.61 -22.03
N PRO A 140 -4.70 -0.11 -22.70
CA PRO A 140 -4.52 -1.53 -23.01
C PRO A 140 -3.25 -1.85 -23.81
N THR A 141 -2.76 -0.88 -24.58
CA THR A 141 -1.55 -1.01 -25.43
C THR A 141 -0.25 -0.79 -24.68
N ASP A 142 -0.31 -0.28 -23.44
CA ASP A 142 0.88 0.03 -22.65
C ASP A 142 1.53 -1.25 -22.10
N SER A 143 2.77 -1.10 -21.69
CA SER A 143 3.56 -2.14 -21.05
C SER A 143 3.95 -1.72 -19.62
N VAL A 144 3.85 -2.66 -18.68
CA VAL A 144 3.99 -2.37 -17.24
C VAL A 144 4.99 -3.30 -16.57
N LEU A 145 5.91 -2.74 -15.79
CA LEU A 145 6.80 -3.48 -14.87
C LEU A 145 6.42 -3.15 -13.43
N ILE A 146 6.07 -4.17 -12.65
CA ILE A 146 5.68 -4.06 -11.26
C ILE A 146 6.75 -4.72 -10.38
N HIS A 147 7.50 -3.95 -9.60
CA HIS A 147 8.39 -4.52 -8.59
C HIS A 147 7.63 -4.88 -7.32
N GLY A 148 7.89 -6.08 -6.79
CA GLY A 148 7.20 -6.59 -5.60
C GLY A 148 5.76 -7.04 -5.86
N GLY A 149 5.50 -7.66 -7.02
CA GLY A 149 4.17 -8.04 -7.48
C GLY A 149 3.36 -8.95 -6.55
N GLY A 150 4.02 -9.71 -5.68
CA GLY A 150 3.31 -10.52 -4.68
C GLY A 150 2.97 -9.78 -3.38
N GLY A 151 3.29 -8.49 -3.23
CA GLY A 151 2.87 -7.68 -2.09
C GLY A 151 1.50 -7.02 -2.30
N GLY A 152 0.96 -6.33 -1.28
CA GLY A 152 -0.39 -5.76 -1.34
C GLY A 152 -0.61 -4.80 -2.53
N VAL A 153 0.25 -3.79 -2.71
CA VAL A 153 0.14 -2.86 -3.87
C VAL A 153 0.43 -3.60 -5.18
N GLY A 154 1.36 -4.56 -5.18
CA GLY A 154 1.71 -5.32 -6.37
C GLY A 154 0.55 -6.18 -6.88
N THR A 155 -0.14 -6.90 -6.01
CA THR A 155 -1.31 -7.71 -6.37
C THR A 155 -2.49 -6.85 -6.82
N ALA A 156 -2.70 -5.68 -6.19
CA ALA A 156 -3.69 -4.70 -6.65
C ALA A 156 -3.35 -4.16 -8.05
N ALA A 157 -2.08 -3.80 -8.29
CA ALA A 157 -1.63 -3.31 -9.60
C ALA A 157 -1.79 -4.35 -10.71
N LEU A 158 -1.50 -5.63 -10.43
CA LEU A 158 -1.71 -6.74 -11.37
C LEU A 158 -3.19 -6.86 -11.77
N GLN A 159 -4.09 -6.78 -10.80
CA GLN A 159 -5.53 -6.83 -11.05
C GLN A 159 -6.01 -5.61 -11.85
N LEU A 160 -5.55 -4.41 -11.52
CA LEU A 160 -5.87 -3.19 -12.27
C LEU A 160 -5.37 -3.25 -13.71
N CYS A 161 -4.15 -3.77 -13.95
CA CYS A 161 -3.65 -4.00 -15.31
C CYS A 161 -4.53 -4.98 -16.09
N LYS A 162 -4.93 -6.09 -15.45
CA LYS A 162 -5.84 -7.08 -16.05
C LYS A 162 -7.20 -6.46 -16.37
N TRP A 163 -7.77 -5.70 -15.44
CA TRP A 163 -9.05 -5.01 -15.65
C TRP A 163 -8.97 -3.97 -16.80
N ALA A 164 -7.84 -3.28 -16.91
CA ALA A 164 -7.59 -2.34 -18.01
C ALA A 164 -7.26 -3.02 -19.36
N GLY A 165 -7.18 -4.36 -19.42
CA GLY A 165 -6.87 -5.10 -20.65
C GLY A 165 -5.40 -5.01 -21.09
N VAL A 166 -4.48 -4.69 -20.18
CA VAL A 166 -3.04 -4.59 -20.50
C VAL A 166 -2.45 -5.98 -20.65
N ALA A 167 -1.93 -6.29 -21.85
CA ALA A 167 -1.37 -7.61 -22.16
C ALA A 167 0.10 -7.77 -21.77
N ASN A 168 0.88 -6.69 -21.76
CA ASN A 168 2.33 -6.71 -21.56
C ASN A 168 2.68 -6.31 -20.13
N VAL A 169 2.58 -7.25 -19.19
CA VAL A 169 2.86 -7.01 -17.77
C VAL A 169 3.95 -7.97 -17.28
N TRP A 170 4.98 -7.41 -16.67
CA TRP A 170 6.04 -8.15 -15.97
C TRP A 170 6.04 -7.79 -14.50
N SER A 171 6.42 -8.74 -13.66
CA SER A 171 6.52 -8.46 -12.24
C SER A 171 7.65 -9.20 -11.57
N THR A 172 8.42 -8.47 -10.76
CA THR A 172 9.52 -9.09 -9.98
C THR A 172 9.02 -9.51 -8.59
N ALA A 173 9.34 -10.75 -8.19
CA ALA A 173 9.06 -11.27 -6.86
C ALA A 173 10.05 -12.42 -6.52
N SER A 174 9.88 -13.09 -5.37
CA SER A 174 10.51 -14.39 -5.13
C SER A 174 9.77 -15.47 -5.91
N SER A 175 10.46 -16.61 -6.24
CA SER A 175 9.84 -17.73 -6.95
C SER A 175 8.56 -18.26 -6.31
N ALA A 176 8.47 -18.23 -4.97
CA ALA A 176 7.28 -18.66 -4.23
C ALA A 176 6.01 -17.84 -4.53
N LYS A 177 6.14 -16.69 -5.20
CA LYS A 177 5.03 -15.80 -5.56
C LYS A 177 4.76 -15.79 -7.08
N ALA A 178 5.39 -16.68 -7.85
CA ALA A 178 5.27 -16.70 -9.31
C ALA A 178 3.83 -17.03 -9.74
N ASP A 179 3.21 -18.02 -9.11
CA ASP A 179 1.88 -18.51 -9.48
C ASP A 179 0.80 -17.40 -9.38
N ILE A 180 0.83 -16.60 -8.32
CA ILE A 180 -0.14 -15.49 -8.16
C ILE A 180 0.07 -14.40 -9.21
N ILE A 181 1.32 -14.12 -9.60
CA ILE A 181 1.62 -13.16 -10.67
C ILE A 181 1.10 -13.68 -12.01
N GLN A 182 1.36 -14.95 -12.32
CA GLN A 182 0.95 -15.59 -13.57
C GLN A 182 -0.58 -15.74 -13.67
N SER A 183 -1.30 -15.92 -12.55
CA SER A 183 -2.76 -16.01 -12.56
C SER A 183 -3.47 -14.73 -13.05
N TYR A 184 -2.75 -13.60 -13.00
CA TYR A 184 -3.20 -12.33 -13.57
C TYR A 184 -2.71 -12.08 -15.00
N GLY A 185 -2.07 -13.09 -15.64
CA GLY A 185 -1.56 -12.99 -17.00
C GLY A 185 -0.21 -12.27 -17.13
N ALA A 186 0.45 -11.95 -16.01
CA ALA A 186 1.75 -11.29 -16.01
C ALA A 186 2.90 -12.27 -16.05
N THR A 187 4.03 -11.87 -16.64
CA THR A 187 5.27 -12.64 -16.60
C THR A 187 5.98 -12.44 -15.26
N ALA A 188 6.14 -13.52 -14.48
CA ALA A 188 6.88 -13.49 -13.24
C ALA A 188 8.39 -13.53 -13.49
N ILE A 189 9.14 -12.65 -12.84
CA ILE A 189 10.61 -12.58 -12.86
C ILE A 189 11.13 -12.85 -11.45
N ASP A 190 11.90 -13.94 -11.27
CA ASP A 190 12.50 -14.25 -9.97
C ASP A 190 13.65 -13.28 -9.67
N ARG A 191 13.39 -12.34 -8.74
CA ARG A 191 14.35 -11.30 -8.35
C ARG A 191 15.69 -11.81 -7.81
N HIS A 192 15.78 -13.09 -7.43
CA HIS A 192 16.98 -13.70 -6.86
C HIS A 192 17.81 -14.46 -7.90
N LYS A 193 17.19 -14.87 -9.03
CA LYS A 193 17.82 -15.72 -10.05
C LYS A 193 17.96 -15.02 -11.38
N GLU A 194 17.15 -13.98 -11.65
CA GLU A 194 17.03 -13.38 -12.97
C GLU A 194 17.34 -11.88 -12.94
N ASP A 195 17.93 -11.38 -14.00
CA ASP A 195 18.12 -9.94 -14.19
C ASP A 195 16.94 -9.34 -14.97
N PHE A 196 16.08 -8.61 -14.28
CA PHE A 196 14.92 -8.00 -14.90
C PHE A 196 15.29 -7.00 -16.01
N VAL A 197 16.48 -6.36 -15.94
CA VAL A 197 16.92 -5.39 -16.97
C VAL A 197 17.18 -6.12 -18.28
N GLU A 198 17.87 -7.26 -18.24
CA GLU A 198 18.14 -8.07 -19.43
C GLU A 198 16.85 -8.65 -20.00
N LEU A 199 15.98 -9.18 -19.15
CA LEU A 199 14.70 -9.79 -19.56
C LEU A 199 13.78 -8.73 -20.22
N ILE A 200 13.60 -7.58 -19.59
CA ILE A 200 12.76 -6.52 -20.16
C ILE A 200 13.35 -6.01 -21.49
N LYS A 201 14.65 -5.77 -21.58
CA LYS A 201 15.27 -5.38 -22.87
C LYS A 201 15.05 -6.41 -23.97
N LYS A 202 15.20 -7.68 -23.64
CA LYS A 202 14.96 -8.79 -24.60
C LYS A 202 13.48 -8.82 -25.02
N ALA A 203 12.56 -8.80 -24.07
CA ALA A 203 11.13 -8.90 -24.32
C ALA A 203 10.57 -7.70 -25.11
N THR A 204 11.14 -6.50 -24.94
CA THR A 204 10.70 -5.27 -25.58
C THR A 204 11.54 -4.87 -26.80
N GLY A 205 12.48 -5.71 -27.24
CA GLY A 205 13.42 -5.36 -28.30
C GLY A 205 14.25 -4.10 -28.00
N GLY A 206 14.55 -3.86 -26.73
CA GLY A 206 15.31 -2.69 -26.25
C GLY A 206 14.49 -1.41 -26.07
N LYS A 207 13.19 -1.40 -26.38
CA LYS A 207 12.31 -0.22 -26.23
C LYS A 207 12.06 0.16 -24.78
N GLY A 208 12.02 -0.83 -23.87
CA GLY A 208 11.63 -0.65 -22.47
C GLY A 208 10.13 -0.71 -22.26
N VAL A 209 9.66 -0.37 -21.04
CA VAL A 209 8.24 -0.39 -20.63
C VAL A 209 7.71 1.00 -20.37
N ASP A 210 6.40 1.20 -20.55
CA ASP A 210 5.74 2.51 -20.43
C ASP A 210 5.53 2.91 -18.97
N HIS A 211 5.26 1.95 -18.09
CA HIS A 211 5.04 2.20 -16.67
C HIS A 211 5.89 1.29 -15.80
N ILE A 212 6.52 1.87 -14.76
CA ILE A 212 7.28 1.11 -13.75
C ILE A 212 6.84 1.52 -12.35
N LEU A 213 6.40 0.55 -11.56
CA LEU A 213 6.04 0.73 -10.15
C LEU A 213 7.18 0.23 -9.26
N ASP A 214 7.84 1.13 -8.51
CA ASP A 214 9.03 0.81 -7.72
C ASP A 214 8.87 1.17 -6.22
N PRO A 215 8.63 0.15 -5.35
CA PRO A 215 8.59 0.32 -3.88
C PRO A 215 9.98 0.17 -3.24
N ILE A 216 11.01 -0.18 -4.02
CA ILE A 216 12.33 -0.57 -3.50
C ILE A 216 13.20 0.66 -3.24
N GLY A 217 13.22 1.58 -4.17
CA GLY A 217 13.99 2.82 -4.02
C GLY A 217 15.51 2.61 -4.11
N GLY A 218 16.27 3.61 -3.65
CA GLY A 218 17.74 3.55 -3.60
C GLY A 218 18.38 3.33 -4.97
N GLU A 219 19.38 2.44 -5.03
CA GLU A 219 20.10 2.12 -6.27
C GLU A 219 19.22 1.37 -7.29
N HIS A 220 18.18 0.68 -6.84
CA HIS A 220 17.25 -0.06 -7.69
C HIS A 220 16.57 0.85 -8.73
N LEU A 221 16.26 2.08 -8.37
CA LEU A 221 15.67 3.07 -9.28
C LEU A 221 16.54 3.35 -10.53
N LYS A 222 17.87 3.22 -10.44
CA LYS A 222 18.74 3.38 -11.63
C LYS A 222 18.53 2.26 -12.64
N ARG A 223 18.33 1.06 -12.14
CA ARG A 223 18.05 -0.12 -12.97
C ARG A 223 16.67 -0.01 -13.59
N SER A 224 15.66 0.41 -12.82
CA SER A 224 14.31 0.67 -13.30
C SER A 224 14.30 1.73 -14.43
N LEU A 225 15.00 2.86 -14.25
CA LEU A 225 15.16 3.89 -15.28
C LEU A 225 15.81 3.36 -16.55
N SER A 226 16.71 2.39 -16.47
CA SER A 226 17.43 1.86 -17.66
C SER A 226 16.54 1.05 -18.60
N VAL A 227 15.37 0.65 -18.13
CA VAL A 227 14.35 -0.10 -18.90
C VAL A 227 13.05 0.68 -19.09
N LEU A 228 13.04 1.98 -18.75
CA LEU A 228 11.90 2.86 -19.00
C LEU A 228 11.89 3.28 -20.47
N ALA A 229 10.75 3.13 -21.14
CA ALA A 229 10.56 3.48 -22.54
C ALA A 229 10.67 4.99 -22.78
N HIS A 230 10.74 5.39 -24.05
CA HIS A 230 10.53 6.78 -24.46
C HIS A 230 9.08 7.17 -24.17
N GLY A 231 8.87 8.29 -23.48
CA GLY A 231 7.54 8.69 -22.98
C GLY A 231 7.08 7.97 -21.71
N GLY A 232 7.88 7.03 -21.19
CA GLY A 232 7.51 6.21 -20.05
C GLY A 232 7.51 6.94 -18.70
N LYS A 233 6.82 6.36 -17.72
CA LYS A 233 6.62 6.91 -16.38
C LYS A 233 7.08 5.93 -15.30
N LEU A 234 7.96 6.39 -14.40
CA LEU A 234 8.42 5.65 -13.23
C LEU A 234 7.77 6.23 -11.98
N TYR A 235 7.10 5.35 -11.21
CA TYR A 235 6.48 5.71 -9.93
C TYR A 235 7.31 5.12 -8.79
N THR A 236 7.91 5.98 -7.96
CA THR A 236 8.58 5.56 -6.72
C THR A 236 7.67 5.85 -5.55
N TYR A 237 7.19 4.79 -4.87
CA TYR A 237 6.21 4.88 -3.79
C TYR A 237 6.67 4.21 -2.49
N GLY A 238 7.96 3.86 -2.43
CA GLY A 238 8.56 3.24 -1.26
C GLY A 238 10.07 3.35 -1.23
N MET A 239 10.64 2.90 -0.11
CA MET A 239 12.08 2.84 0.13
C MET A 239 12.42 1.58 0.92
N SER A 240 11.93 0.41 0.47
CA SER A 240 12.18 -0.85 1.20
C SER A 240 13.66 -1.20 1.30
N SER A 241 14.49 -0.70 0.38
CA SER A 241 15.95 -0.82 0.44
C SER A 241 16.59 -0.15 1.67
N ALA A 242 15.91 0.82 2.31
CA ALA A 242 16.39 1.45 3.53
C ALA A 242 16.19 0.58 4.78
N ALA A 243 15.30 -0.41 4.70
CA ALA A 243 14.95 -1.32 5.80
C ALA A 243 15.02 -2.79 5.35
N PRO A 244 16.21 -3.31 5.00
CA PRO A 244 16.35 -4.67 4.45
C PRO A 244 16.16 -5.78 5.50
N SER A 245 15.98 -5.44 6.76
CA SER A 245 15.70 -6.37 7.86
C SER A 245 14.88 -5.68 8.95
N SER A 246 14.20 -6.45 9.79
CA SER A 246 13.41 -5.94 10.92
C SER A 246 14.22 -5.21 11.99
N LYS A 247 15.55 -5.37 11.99
CA LYS A 247 16.46 -4.63 12.86
C LYS A 247 16.77 -3.25 12.27
N ARG A 248 16.52 -2.20 13.06
CA ARG A 248 16.84 -0.83 12.68
C ARG A 248 18.34 -0.64 12.47
N SER A 249 18.76 -0.12 11.33
CA SER A 249 20.14 0.20 11.00
C SER A 249 20.23 1.54 10.30
N LEU A 250 20.72 2.57 11.03
CA LEU A 250 20.91 3.90 10.45
C LEU A 250 21.95 3.90 9.33
N LEU A 251 23.00 3.07 9.44
CA LEU A 251 24.04 2.96 8.44
C LEU A 251 23.51 2.42 7.11
N LYS A 252 22.69 1.34 7.16
CA LYS A 252 22.07 0.77 5.95
C LYS A 252 21.08 1.75 5.32
N ALA A 253 20.25 2.42 6.14
CA ALA A 253 19.37 3.47 5.67
C ALA A 253 20.13 4.62 5.01
N PHE A 254 21.19 5.12 5.63
CA PHE A 254 22.04 6.16 5.07
C PHE A 254 22.62 5.79 3.69
N PHE A 255 23.16 4.58 3.55
CA PHE A 255 23.67 4.12 2.25
C PHE A 255 22.56 3.97 1.20
N ALA A 256 21.38 3.48 1.56
CA ALA A 256 20.24 3.39 0.65
C ALA A 256 19.84 4.80 0.15
N PHE A 257 19.74 5.77 1.06
CA PHE A 257 19.45 7.16 0.70
C PHE A 257 20.55 7.80 -0.15
N ARG A 258 21.83 7.54 0.16
CA ARG A 258 22.95 8.09 -0.60
C ARG A 258 23.05 7.52 -2.02
N LYS A 259 22.68 6.26 -2.20
CA LYS A 259 22.76 5.55 -3.49
C LYS A 259 21.59 5.86 -4.44
N ARG A 260 20.57 6.62 -3.99
CA ARG A 260 19.46 7.01 -4.88
C ARG A 260 19.97 7.78 -6.11
N PRO A 261 19.33 7.61 -7.29
CA PRO A 261 19.73 8.33 -8.48
C PRO A 261 19.49 9.83 -8.32
N ARG A 262 20.32 10.61 -8.99
CA ARG A 262 20.01 12.00 -9.33
C ARG A 262 19.34 11.97 -10.68
N PHE A 263 18.16 12.54 -10.78
CA PHE A 263 17.45 12.66 -12.04
C PHE A 263 18.00 13.83 -12.82
N ASP A 264 18.47 13.55 -14.04
CA ASP A 264 19.03 14.56 -14.94
C ASP A 264 17.91 15.06 -15.86
N PRO A 265 17.45 16.32 -15.71
CA PRO A 265 16.38 16.86 -16.53
C PRO A 265 16.64 16.79 -18.03
N MET A 266 17.88 17.01 -18.47
CA MET A 266 18.24 16.99 -19.90
C MET A 266 18.09 15.60 -20.51
N LYS A 267 18.50 14.56 -19.75
CA LYS A 267 18.29 13.17 -20.19
C LYS A 267 16.82 12.79 -20.19
N MET A 268 16.05 13.26 -19.20
CA MET A 268 14.61 13.02 -19.16
C MET A 268 13.89 13.71 -20.32
N MET A 269 14.23 14.96 -20.61
CA MET A 269 13.69 15.70 -21.77
C MET A 269 13.96 14.99 -23.09
N SER A 270 15.19 14.52 -23.32
CA SER A 270 15.57 13.83 -24.57
C SER A 270 14.81 12.51 -24.79
N ARG A 271 14.22 11.95 -23.73
CA ARG A 271 13.43 10.70 -23.78
C ARG A 271 11.97 10.91 -23.42
N ASN A 272 11.53 12.13 -23.14
CA ASN A 272 10.18 12.48 -22.66
C ASN A 272 9.74 11.62 -21.47
N GLN A 273 10.63 11.30 -20.54
CA GLN A 273 10.38 10.42 -19.40
C GLN A 273 9.88 11.21 -18.19
N GLY A 274 8.93 10.62 -17.42
CA GLY A 274 8.46 11.15 -16.17
C GLY A 274 8.91 10.30 -14.98
N VAL A 275 9.22 10.94 -13.84
CA VAL A 275 9.44 10.27 -12.56
C VAL A 275 8.54 10.92 -11.52
N PHE A 276 7.70 10.12 -10.89
CA PHE A 276 6.73 10.54 -9.88
C PHE A 276 7.09 9.94 -8.53
N GLY A 277 7.23 10.78 -7.51
CA GLY A 277 7.19 10.33 -6.11
C GLY A 277 5.75 10.24 -5.68
N VAL A 278 5.30 9.08 -5.20
CA VAL A 278 3.91 8.86 -4.80
C VAL A 278 3.82 8.55 -3.32
N HIS A 279 3.02 9.35 -2.60
CA HIS A 279 2.76 9.20 -1.17
C HIS A 279 1.31 9.59 -0.88
N MET A 280 0.41 8.61 -0.86
CA MET A 280 -1.03 8.86 -0.73
C MET A 280 -1.42 9.52 0.60
N GLY A 281 -0.71 9.25 1.69
CA GLY A 281 -0.96 9.89 2.99
C GLY A 281 -0.72 11.40 3.03
N THR A 282 -0.10 11.98 1.99
CA THR A 282 0.12 13.43 1.84
C THR A 282 -0.61 14.02 0.64
N TRP A 283 -1.40 13.21 -0.07
CA TRP A 283 -2.21 13.71 -1.18
C TRP A 283 -3.29 14.66 -0.66
N PRO A 284 -3.38 15.90 -1.19
CA PRO A 284 -4.24 16.92 -0.59
C PRO A 284 -5.71 16.84 -1.03
N ASP A 285 -5.98 16.17 -2.14
CA ASP A 285 -7.31 16.13 -2.77
C ASP A 285 -8.05 14.87 -2.31
N GLU A 286 -8.91 15.04 -1.31
CA GLU A 286 -9.70 13.95 -0.72
C GLU A 286 -10.84 13.51 -1.65
N ASP A 287 -11.37 14.40 -2.49
CA ASP A 287 -12.43 14.07 -3.45
C ASP A 287 -11.91 13.09 -4.51
N VAL A 288 -10.69 13.32 -5.01
CA VAL A 288 -10.02 12.38 -5.93
C VAL A 288 -9.78 11.02 -5.27
N MET A 289 -9.44 10.99 -3.99
CA MET A 289 -9.26 9.71 -3.28
C MET A 289 -10.58 8.97 -3.10
N THR A 290 -11.65 9.70 -2.79
CA THR A 290 -13.00 9.14 -2.65
C THR A 290 -13.47 8.56 -3.99
N GLU A 291 -13.37 9.31 -5.09
CA GLU A 291 -13.71 8.84 -6.45
C GLU A 291 -12.94 7.56 -6.82
N GLN A 292 -11.63 7.53 -6.54
CA GLN A 292 -10.82 6.34 -6.78
C GLN A 292 -11.30 5.15 -5.95
N MET A 293 -11.64 5.37 -4.68
CA MET A 293 -12.11 4.30 -3.81
C MET A 293 -13.48 3.78 -4.23
N GLU A 294 -14.42 4.64 -4.62
CA GLU A 294 -15.72 4.25 -5.15
C GLU A 294 -15.57 3.38 -6.40
N ARG A 295 -14.69 3.75 -7.31
CA ARG A 295 -14.39 2.95 -8.50
C ARG A 295 -13.83 1.58 -8.14
N ILE A 296 -12.94 1.51 -7.15
CA ILE A 296 -12.36 0.26 -6.66
C ILE A 296 -13.44 -0.62 -6.01
N VAL A 297 -14.29 -0.06 -5.14
CA VAL A 297 -15.40 -0.77 -4.51
C VAL A 297 -16.37 -1.32 -5.56
N ASN A 298 -16.69 -0.55 -6.59
CA ASN A 298 -17.51 -1.02 -7.70
C ASN A 298 -16.86 -2.18 -8.45
N GLY A 299 -15.54 -2.11 -8.72
CA GLY A 299 -14.81 -3.22 -9.34
C GLY A 299 -14.78 -4.48 -8.48
N ILE A 300 -14.77 -4.34 -7.14
CA ILE A 300 -14.90 -5.47 -6.22
C ILE A 300 -16.32 -6.05 -6.27
N LYS A 301 -17.35 -5.20 -6.27
CA LYS A 301 -18.76 -5.60 -6.39
C LYS A 301 -19.03 -6.34 -7.70
N GLU A 302 -18.42 -5.91 -8.79
CA GLU A 302 -18.51 -6.56 -10.10
C GLU A 302 -17.67 -7.85 -10.20
N GLY A 303 -16.88 -8.18 -9.18
CA GLY A 303 -16.01 -9.36 -9.15
C GLY A 303 -14.76 -9.26 -10.04
N VAL A 304 -14.46 -8.09 -10.60
CA VAL A 304 -13.26 -7.87 -11.43
C VAL A 304 -12.03 -7.58 -10.59
N LEU A 305 -12.22 -7.10 -9.37
CA LEU A 305 -11.19 -6.93 -8.36
C LEU A 305 -11.49 -7.84 -7.16
N THR A 306 -10.48 -8.56 -6.68
CA THR A 306 -10.59 -9.44 -5.52
C THR A 306 -9.41 -9.19 -4.59
N PRO A 307 -9.60 -8.46 -3.47
CA PRO A 307 -8.54 -8.22 -2.51
C PRO A 307 -7.96 -9.53 -1.97
N ILE A 308 -6.62 -9.66 -2.06
CA ILE A 308 -5.92 -10.86 -1.59
C ILE A 308 -5.49 -10.64 -0.15
N ILE A 309 -6.03 -11.46 0.74
CA ILE A 309 -5.69 -11.50 2.15
C ILE A 309 -4.80 -12.72 2.39
N ASP A 310 -3.57 -12.48 2.81
CA ASP A 310 -2.61 -13.55 3.08
C ASP A 310 -2.82 -14.13 4.47
N SER A 311 -2.86 -13.27 5.47
CA SER A 311 -2.93 -13.68 6.88
C SER A 311 -3.63 -12.64 7.73
N VAL A 312 -4.37 -13.12 8.72
CA VAL A 312 -4.98 -12.32 9.77
C VAL A 312 -4.32 -12.70 11.10
N PHE A 313 -3.77 -11.72 11.80
CA PHE A 313 -3.16 -11.88 13.12
C PHE A 313 -4.06 -11.25 14.17
N ASP A 314 -4.14 -11.83 15.38
CA ASP A 314 -4.66 -11.09 16.54
C ASP A 314 -3.85 -9.79 16.71
N ALA A 315 -4.51 -8.69 16.97
CA ALA A 315 -3.85 -7.39 17.14
C ALA A 315 -2.85 -7.39 18.29
N ARG A 316 -3.02 -8.26 19.30
CA ARG A 316 -2.04 -8.49 20.37
C ARG A 316 -0.75 -9.13 19.88
N ASP A 317 -0.80 -9.82 18.72
CA ASP A 317 0.36 -10.42 18.04
C ASP A 317 0.98 -9.49 16.97
N VAL A 318 0.71 -8.19 17.02
CA VAL A 318 1.18 -7.20 16.04
C VAL A 318 2.70 -7.26 15.78
N ALA A 319 3.50 -7.59 16.77
CA ALA A 319 4.95 -7.76 16.59
C ALA A 319 5.29 -8.90 15.62
N LYS A 320 4.54 -10.02 15.69
CA LYS A 320 4.68 -11.16 14.76
C LYS A 320 4.24 -10.76 13.35
N ALA A 321 3.13 -10.03 13.23
CA ALA A 321 2.62 -9.54 11.94
C ALA A 321 3.61 -8.59 11.25
N HIS A 322 4.22 -7.65 11.99
CA HIS A 322 5.27 -6.77 11.47
C HIS A 322 6.52 -7.54 11.04
N GLN A 323 6.91 -8.58 11.78
CA GLN A 323 8.04 -9.45 11.40
C GLN A 323 7.72 -10.23 10.12
N TYR A 324 6.51 -10.77 10.01
CA TYR A 324 6.04 -11.53 8.86
C TYR A 324 6.11 -10.73 7.56
N ILE A 325 5.62 -9.48 7.58
CA ILE A 325 5.72 -8.55 6.44
C ILE A 325 7.18 -8.24 6.11
N HIS A 326 8.00 -8.03 7.13
CA HIS A 326 9.42 -7.70 6.95
C HIS A 326 10.20 -8.83 6.29
N ASP A 327 9.85 -10.08 6.63
CA ASP A 327 10.42 -11.30 6.03
C ASP A 327 9.97 -11.47 4.56
N GLY A 328 9.02 -10.66 4.08
CA GLY A 328 8.51 -10.71 2.72
C GLY A 328 7.73 -11.98 2.41
N LYS A 329 7.15 -12.63 3.43
CA LYS A 329 6.43 -13.90 3.31
C LYS A 329 5.04 -13.73 2.69
N ASN A 330 4.38 -12.60 2.94
CA ASN A 330 2.99 -12.34 2.56
C ASN A 330 2.77 -12.32 1.04
N ILE A 331 1.63 -12.86 0.62
CA ILE A 331 1.06 -12.69 -0.72
C ILE A 331 -0.21 -11.84 -0.58
N GLY A 332 -0.15 -10.57 -1.03
CA GLY A 332 -1.24 -9.64 -0.78
C GLY A 332 -1.15 -8.97 0.59
N LYS A 333 -2.28 -8.81 1.26
CA LYS A 333 -2.45 -8.03 2.48
C LYS A 333 -2.33 -8.86 3.75
N VAL A 334 -1.77 -8.25 4.79
CA VAL A 334 -1.78 -8.75 6.17
C VAL A 334 -2.70 -7.86 6.99
N LEU A 335 -3.55 -8.47 7.79
CA LEU A 335 -4.51 -7.78 8.65
C LEU A 335 -4.25 -8.06 10.12
N LEU A 336 -4.68 -7.13 10.97
CA LEU A 336 -4.89 -7.33 12.39
C LEU A 336 -6.39 -7.47 12.66
N SER A 337 -6.78 -8.51 13.41
CA SER A 337 -8.12 -8.67 13.96
C SER A 337 -8.19 -8.04 15.35
N PHE A 338 -9.25 -7.28 15.57
CA PHE A 338 -9.65 -6.70 16.86
C PHE A 338 -10.90 -7.37 17.41
N GLU A 339 -11.30 -8.51 16.83
CA GLU A 339 -12.42 -9.33 17.33
C GLU A 339 -12.00 -10.02 18.63
N GLU A 340 -12.96 -10.10 19.59
CA GLU A 340 -12.78 -10.81 20.87
C GLU A 340 -13.05 -12.31 20.71
#